data_d6ba84a367320148de5b677c92b86912
#
_entry.id   d6ba84a367320148de5b677c92b86912
#
_cell.length_a   1.000
_cell.length_b   1.000
_cell.length_c   1.000
_cell.angle_alpha   90.00
_cell.angle_beta   90.00
_cell.angle_gamma   90.00
#
_symmetry.space_group_name_H-M   'P 1'
#
loop_
_entity.id
_entity.type
_entity.pdbx_description
1 polymer ?
#
loop_
_entity_poly.entity_id
_entity_poly.type
_entity_poly.pdbx_seq_one_letter_code
_entity_poly.pdbx_strand_id
1 'polypeptide(L)'
;ELARERGLAECFAHIYSFNTQSQKMFESIGFVPQDEERHIYKLQKGEPTMTKLTLEEKQELIRMALAARERAYAPYSDFMVGAALRAEDGRIFTGCNVENAAFTPTSCAERTALFKAVAEGVTRFTDIAVVGARRGEVNKQITSPCGVCRQALFEFGGPELNVIMAKSPDDFIERSMDELLPFGFGPSNVAGNKAVED
;
A
#
# COMPACT_ATOMS: atom_id res chain seq x y z
N GLU A 1 -6.56 1.92 19.18
CA GLU A 1 -6.94 2.84 18.07
C GLU A 1 -6.98 4.28 18.59
N LEU A 2 -7.89 4.64 19.50
CA LEU A 2 -7.99 6.00 20.08
C LEU A 2 -6.69 6.57 20.67
N ALA A 3 -5.82 5.75 21.22
CA ALA A 3 -4.54 6.17 21.80
C ALA A 3 -3.52 6.53 20.71
N ARG A 4 -3.54 5.81 19.58
CA ARG A 4 -2.71 6.11 18.40
C ARG A 4 -3.17 7.40 17.72
N GLU A 5 -4.47 7.58 17.55
CA GLU A 5 -5.11 8.76 16.96
C GLU A 5 -4.84 10.05 17.72
N ARG A 6 -4.74 9.97 19.06
CA ARG A 6 -4.48 11.13 19.91
C ARG A 6 -3.01 11.42 20.15
N GLY A 7 -2.09 10.71 19.48
CA GLY A 7 -0.65 10.94 19.63
C GLY A 7 -0.12 10.69 21.04
N LEU A 8 -0.80 9.86 21.84
CA LEU A 8 -0.39 9.56 23.19
C LEU A 8 0.93 8.81 23.19
N ALA A 9 1.90 9.29 23.96
CA ALA A 9 3.24 8.71 24.06
C ALA A 9 3.21 7.29 24.63
N GLU A 10 2.25 7.00 25.52
CA GLU A 10 2.06 5.72 26.19
C GLU A 10 0.59 5.41 26.41
N CYS A 11 0.23 4.14 26.28
CA CYS A 11 -1.11 3.63 26.59
C CYS A 11 -0.97 2.37 27.43
N PHE A 12 -1.70 2.33 28.56
CA PHE A 12 -1.71 1.20 29.47
C PHE A 12 -3.12 0.62 29.56
N ALA A 13 -3.20 -0.71 29.64
CA ALA A 13 -4.44 -1.43 29.93
C ALA A 13 -4.28 -2.22 31.24
N HIS A 14 -5.30 -2.19 32.09
CA HIS A 14 -5.37 -3.03 33.28
C HIS A 14 -6.33 -4.20 32.99
N ILE A 15 -5.80 -5.42 32.98
CA ILE A 15 -6.55 -6.61 32.58
C ILE A 15 -6.45 -7.64 33.70
N TYR A 16 -7.60 -8.03 34.26
CA TYR A 16 -7.63 -9.00 35.35
C TYR A 16 -7.06 -10.38 34.91
N SER A 17 -6.30 -11.02 35.80
CA SER A 17 -5.62 -12.30 35.55
C SER A 17 -6.53 -13.45 35.10
N PHE A 18 -7.79 -13.44 35.55
CA PHE A 18 -8.78 -14.45 35.18
C PHE A 18 -9.37 -14.27 33.76
N ASN A 19 -9.13 -13.11 33.13
CA ASN A 19 -9.68 -12.82 31.80
C ASN A 19 -8.66 -13.11 30.70
N THR A 20 -8.34 -14.39 30.52
CA THR A 20 -7.37 -14.86 29.53
C THR A 20 -7.74 -14.53 28.09
N GLN A 21 -9.04 -14.38 27.79
CA GLN A 21 -9.51 -13.99 26.45
C GLN A 21 -9.17 -12.53 26.15
N SER A 22 -9.38 -11.63 27.11
CA SER A 22 -8.96 -10.24 26.98
C SER A 22 -7.46 -10.09 26.90
N GLN A 23 -6.69 -10.85 27.69
CA GLN A 23 -5.22 -10.85 27.60
C GLN A 23 -4.74 -11.17 26.19
N LYS A 24 -5.19 -12.28 25.61
CA LYS A 24 -4.86 -12.66 24.24
C LYS A 24 -5.28 -11.61 23.21
N MET A 25 -6.43 -10.98 23.39
CA MET A 25 -6.89 -9.92 22.51
C MET A 25 -5.97 -8.70 22.58
N PHE A 26 -5.58 -8.26 23.79
CA PHE A 26 -4.68 -7.10 23.94
C PHE A 26 -3.28 -7.41 23.41
N GLU A 27 -2.76 -8.62 23.62
CA GLU A 27 -1.49 -9.06 23.06
C GLU A 27 -1.51 -9.06 21.52
N SER A 28 -2.62 -9.48 20.92
CA SER A 28 -2.78 -9.51 19.45
C SER A 28 -2.78 -8.11 18.81
N ILE A 29 -3.09 -7.07 19.57
CA ILE A 29 -3.05 -5.68 19.12
C ILE A 29 -1.81 -4.91 19.61
N GLY A 30 -0.79 -5.63 20.09
CA GLY A 30 0.53 -5.09 20.39
C GLY A 30 0.74 -4.61 21.84
N PHE A 31 -0.13 -5.00 22.80
CA PHE A 31 0.15 -4.78 24.21
C PHE A 31 1.07 -5.87 24.75
N VAL A 32 2.01 -5.47 25.58
CA VAL A 32 2.93 -6.39 26.29
C VAL A 32 2.79 -6.22 27.79
N PRO A 33 2.94 -7.31 28.57
CA PRO A 33 2.94 -7.25 30.03
C PRO A 33 4.07 -6.33 30.52
N GLN A 34 3.75 -5.42 31.44
CA GLN A 34 4.74 -4.58 32.13
C GLN A 34 4.87 -4.95 33.60
N ASP A 35 3.79 -5.33 34.22
CA ASP A 35 3.71 -5.73 35.63
C ASP A 35 2.67 -6.86 35.74
N GLU A 36 3.16 -8.10 35.87
CA GLU A 36 2.31 -9.28 35.95
C GLU A 36 1.51 -9.32 37.27
N GLU A 37 2.06 -8.79 38.38
CA GLU A 37 1.36 -8.77 39.65
C GLU A 37 0.18 -7.79 39.66
N ARG A 38 0.33 -6.67 38.94
CA ARG A 38 -0.71 -5.64 38.79
C ARG A 38 -1.55 -5.78 37.55
N HIS A 39 -1.25 -6.78 36.71
CA HIS A 39 -1.94 -7.03 35.43
C HIS A 39 -1.94 -5.81 34.50
N ILE A 40 -0.84 -5.07 34.45
CA ILE A 40 -0.65 -3.89 33.63
C ILE A 40 -0.01 -4.30 32.32
N TYR A 41 -0.64 -3.93 31.22
CA TYR A 41 -0.14 -4.11 29.86
C TYR A 41 0.13 -2.74 29.25
N LYS A 42 1.28 -2.59 28.62
CA LYS A 42 1.68 -1.39 27.90
C LYS A 42 1.57 -1.64 26.41
N LEU A 43 0.88 -0.74 25.69
CA LEU A 43 0.97 -0.75 24.23
C LEU A 43 2.41 -0.41 23.86
N GLN A 44 3.15 -1.39 23.37
CA GLN A 44 4.38 -1.05 22.69
C GLN A 44 4.04 -0.21 21.48
N LYS A 45 4.62 1.00 21.40
CA LYS A 45 4.82 1.65 20.12
C LYS A 45 5.72 0.73 19.29
N GLY A 46 5.14 -0.33 18.74
CA GLY A 46 5.64 -0.81 17.49
C GLY A 46 5.38 0.36 16.56
N GLU A 47 6.41 1.06 16.10
CA GLU A 47 6.33 1.52 14.73
C GLU A 47 5.73 0.32 14.00
N PRO A 48 4.71 0.49 13.14
CA PRO A 48 4.40 -0.55 12.20
C PRO A 48 5.75 -0.79 11.53
N THR A 49 6.44 -1.85 11.94
CA THR A 49 7.55 -2.37 11.18
C THR A 49 6.86 -2.82 9.91
N MET A 50 6.73 -1.89 8.97
CA MET A 50 6.52 -2.24 7.58
C MET A 50 7.71 -3.12 7.27
N THR A 51 7.52 -4.42 7.47
CA THR A 51 8.54 -5.41 7.12
C THR A 51 8.74 -5.21 5.63
N LYS A 52 9.87 -4.57 5.29
CA LYS A 52 10.22 -4.37 3.88
C LYS A 52 10.14 -5.74 3.23
N LEU A 53 9.47 -5.81 2.09
CA LEU A 53 9.37 -7.03 1.33
C LEU A 53 10.75 -7.65 1.14
N THR A 54 10.84 -8.94 1.33
CA THR A 54 12.01 -9.72 0.92
C THR A 54 12.19 -9.64 -0.59
N LEU A 55 13.35 -9.97 -1.09
CA LEU A 55 13.60 -9.99 -2.54
C LEU A 55 12.60 -10.92 -3.25
N GLU A 56 12.31 -12.08 -2.67
CA GLU A 56 11.37 -13.06 -3.23
C GLU A 56 9.95 -12.52 -3.30
N GLU A 57 9.48 -11.84 -2.25
CA GLU A 57 8.15 -11.19 -2.23
C GLU A 57 8.04 -10.07 -3.27
N LYS A 58 9.10 -9.27 -3.45
CA LYS A 58 9.15 -8.23 -4.50
C LYS A 58 9.07 -8.85 -5.89
N GLN A 59 9.85 -9.91 -6.13
CA GLN A 59 9.84 -10.63 -7.39
C GLN A 59 8.46 -11.23 -7.69
N GLU A 60 7.77 -11.75 -6.68
CA GLU A 60 6.42 -12.26 -6.85
C GLU A 60 5.43 -11.15 -7.18
N LEU A 61 5.50 -10.01 -6.47
CA LEU A 61 4.68 -8.85 -6.78
C LEU A 61 4.89 -8.36 -8.23
N ILE A 62 6.14 -8.36 -8.71
CA ILE A 62 6.47 -8.02 -10.10
C ILE A 62 5.89 -9.05 -11.08
N ARG A 63 5.95 -10.36 -10.78
CA ARG A 63 5.34 -11.41 -11.64
C ARG A 63 3.83 -11.20 -11.75
N MET A 64 3.17 -10.85 -10.64
CA MET A 64 1.73 -10.54 -10.65
C MET A 64 1.40 -9.31 -11.50
N ALA A 65 2.24 -8.26 -11.45
CA ALA A 65 2.09 -7.09 -12.31
C ALA A 65 2.30 -7.44 -13.79
N LEU A 66 3.30 -8.28 -14.11
CA LEU A 66 3.53 -8.78 -15.49
C LEU A 66 2.33 -9.56 -16.00
N ALA A 67 1.76 -10.46 -15.18
CA ALA A 67 0.57 -11.22 -15.55
C ALA A 67 -0.66 -10.30 -15.76
N ALA A 68 -0.80 -9.25 -14.95
CA ALA A 68 -1.87 -8.27 -15.12
C ALA A 68 -1.72 -7.45 -16.41
N ARG A 69 -0.48 -7.11 -16.80
CA ARG A 69 -0.17 -6.40 -18.05
C ARG A 69 -0.78 -7.08 -19.27
N GLU A 70 -0.73 -8.41 -19.33
CA GLU A 70 -1.24 -9.17 -20.48
C GLU A 70 -2.75 -9.01 -20.71
N ARG A 71 -3.48 -8.48 -19.73
CA ARG A 71 -4.93 -8.20 -19.80
C ARG A 71 -5.24 -6.75 -20.17
N ALA A 72 -4.22 -5.92 -20.45
CA ALA A 72 -4.40 -4.51 -20.74
C ALA A 72 -5.26 -4.29 -22.00
N TYR A 73 -6.22 -3.37 -21.89
CA TYR A 73 -6.99 -2.89 -23.01
C TYR A 73 -6.39 -1.57 -23.51
N ALA A 74 -5.47 -1.67 -24.46
CA ALA A 74 -4.70 -0.54 -24.97
C ALA A 74 -4.73 -0.47 -26.52
N PRO A 75 -5.94 -0.22 -27.12
CA PRO A 75 -6.10 -0.23 -28.58
C PRO A 75 -5.54 1.03 -29.25
N TYR A 76 -5.29 2.11 -28.52
CA TYR A 76 -4.86 3.39 -29.08
C TYR A 76 -3.34 3.59 -28.96
N SER A 77 -2.77 3.33 -27.81
CA SER A 77 -1.34 3.53 -27.57
C SER A 77 -0.50 2.29 -27.89
N ASP A 78 -1.12 1.12 -27.86
CA ASP A 78 -0.46 -0.18 -27.89
C ASP A 78 0.53 -0.39 -26.74
N PHE A 79 0.48 0.47 -25.71
CA PHE A 79 1.34 0.41 -24.54
C PHE A 79 0.58 -0.23 -23.37
N MET A 80 1.00 -1.45 -23.02
CA MET A 80 0.36 -2.28 -22.01
C MET A 80 1.06 -2.10 -20.67
N VAL A 81 0.30 -1.75 -19.64
CA VAL A 81 0.79 -1.56 -18.26
C VAL A 81 0.06 -2.52 -17.32
N GLY A 82 0.81 -3.11 -16.41
CA GLY A 82 0.28 -3.89 -15.30
C GLY A 82 0.77 -3.38 -13.96
N ALA A 83 -0.06 -3.50 -12.95
CA ALA A 83 0.26 -3.16 -11.58
C ALA A 83 -0.20 -4.25 -10.62
N ALA A 84 0.55 -4.41 -9.52
CA ALA A 84 0.17 -5.24 -8.37
C ALA A 84 0.36 -4.41 -7.10
N LEU A 85 -0.73 -4.13 -6.39
CA LEU A 85 -0.81 -3.29 -5.20
C LEU A 85 -0.99 -4.19 -3.98
N ARG A 86 -0.08 -4.08 -3.00
CA ARG A 86 -0.11 -4.84 -1.76
C ARG A 86 -0.71 -4.00 -0.65
N ALA A 87 -1.71 -4.55 0.01
CA ALA A 87 -2.33 -3.98 1.20
C ALA A 87 -1.50 -4.27 2.47
N GLU A 88 -1.73 -3.47 3.51
CA GLU A 88 -1.09 -3.65 4.83
C GLU A 88 -1.41 -5.03 5.44
N ASP A 89 -2.58 -5.59 5.15
CA ASP A 89 -3.00 -6.93 5.59
C ASP A 89 -2.42 -8.09 4.74
N GLY A 90 -1.59 -7.77 3.74
CA GLY A 90 -0.92 -8.72 2.86
C GLY A 90 -1.72 -9.12 1.60
N ARG A 91 -2.97 -8.72 1.45
CA ARG A 91 -3.74 -8.95 0.21
C ARG A 91 -3.11 -8.21 -0.97
N ILE A 92 -3.21 -8.78 -2.16
CA ILE A 92 -2.67 -8.19 -3.38
C ILE A 92 -3.79 -7.97 -4.39
N PHE A 93 -3.84 -6.76 -4.94
CA PHE A 93 -4.81 -6.35 -5.95
C PHE A 93 -4.08 -6.01 -7.24
N THR A 94 -4.45 -6.69 -8.32
CA THR A 94 -3.84 -6.46 -9.63
C THR A 94 -4.74 -5.61 -10.52
N GLY A 95 -4.11 -4.79 -11.38
CA GLY A 95 -4.78 -3.97 -12.37
C GLY A 95 -3.98 -3.86 -13.65
N CYS A 96 -4.65 -3.52 -14.73
CA CYS A 96 -4.04 -3.18 -16.01
C CYS A 96 -4.62 -1.85 -16.52
N ASN A 97 -3.96 -1.19 -17.48
CA ASN A 97 -4.54 -0.01 -18.09
C ASN A 97 -5.73 -0.37 -19.00
N VAL A 98 -6.73 0.48 -18.94
CA VAL A 98 -7.96 0.37 -19.74
C VAL A 98 -8.18 1.71 -20.44
N GLU A 99 -7.91 1.74 -21.75
CA GLU A 99 -8.03 2.93 -22.57
C GLU A 99 -9.49 3.17 -23.01
N ASN A 100 -9.77 4.40 -23.34
CA ASN A 100 -11.07 4.82 -23.83
C ASN A 100 -10.91 5.80 -25.01
N ALA A 101 -11.76 5.71 -26.02
CA ALA A 101 -11.77 6.61 -27.17
C ALA A 101 -11.89 8.09 -26.79
N ALA A 102 -12.55 8.41 -25.68
CA ALA A 102 -12.68 9.76 -25.15
C ALA A 102 -11.44 10.23 -24.36
N PHE A 103 -10.40 9.41 -24.23
CA PHE A 103 -9.15 9.60 -23.45
C PHE A 103 -9.35 9.87 -21.96
N THR A 104 -10.14 10.86 -21.56
CA THR A 104 -10.38 11.23 -20.16
C THR A 104 -10.80 10.06 -19.25
N PRO A 105 -11.70 9.14 -19.65
CA PRO A 105 -12.06 7.98 -18.84
C PRO A 105 -10.98 6.89 -18.78
N THR A 106 -9.88 7.02 -19.51
CA THR A 106 -8.77 6.07 -19.48
C THR A 106 -8.25 5.90 -18.06
N SER A 107 -8.17 4.64 -17.60
CA SER A 107 -7.57 4.30 -16.31
C SER A 107 -6.21 3.66 -16.48
N CYS A 108 -5.22 4.15 -15.74
CA CYS A 108 -3.92 3.50 -15.63
C CYS A 108 -4.02 2.24 -14.77
N ALA A 109 -3.09 1.30 -14.93
CA ALA A 109 -3.04 0.03 -14.21
C ALA A 109 -3.07 0.20 -12.70
N GLU A 110 -2.34 1.19 -12.18
CA GLU A 110 -2.23 1.49 -10.75
C GLU A 110 -3.58 1.90 -10.17
N ARG A 111 -4.33 2.78 -10.88
CA ARG A 111 -5.67 3.19 -10.43
C ARG A 111 -6.70 2.07 -10.56
N THR A 112 -6.57 1.21 -11.55
CA THR A 112 -7.42 0.02 -11.69
C THR A 112 -7.23 -0.93 -10.50
N ALA A 113 -5.98 -1.17 -10.08
CA ALA A 113 -5.66 -1.96 -8.90
C ALA A 113 -6.19 -1.30 -7.62
N LEU A 114 -5.93 0.01 -7.45
CA LEU A 114 -6.35 0.80 -6.30
C LEU A 114 -7.87 0.82 -6.15
N PHE A 115 -8.62 1.14 -7.20
CA PHE A 115 -10.07 1.26 -7.12
C PHE A 115 -10.74 -0.10 -6.87
N LYS A 116 -10.16 -1.18 -7.40
CA LYS A 116 -10.59 -2.53 -7.05
C LYS A 116 -10.41 -2.80 -5.56
N ALA A 117 -9.24 -2.48 -5.00
CA ALA A 117 -8.97 -2.68 -3.58
C ALA A 117 -9.92 -1.88 -2.69
N VAL A 118 -10.11 -0.58 -3.01
CA VAL A 118 -11.02 0.30 -2.27
C VAL A 118 -12.47 -0.19 -2.35
N ALA A 119 -12.92 -0.68 -3.53
CA ALA A 119 -14.24 -1.27 -3.69
C ALA A 119 -14.45 -2.55 -2.86
N GLU A 120 -13.36 -3.23 -2.47
CA GLU A 120 -13.35 -4.38 -1.57
C GLU A 120 -13.12 -3.98 -0.09
N GLY A 121 -13.16 -2.68 0.23
CA GLY A 121 -13.03 -2.14 1.59
C GLY A 121 -11.59 -2.04 2.09
N VAL A 122 -10.59 -2.03 1.20
CA VAL A 122 -9.18 -1.93 1.57
C VAL A 122 -8.65 -0.55 1.23
N THR A 123 -8.14 0.18 2.24
CA THR A 123 -7.74 1.58 2.14
C THR A 123 -6.30 1.85 2.55
N ARG A 124 -5.53 0.82 2.96
CA ARG A 124 -4.12 0.98 3.39
C ARG A 124 -3.21 0.08 2.58
N PHE A 125 -2.17 0.67 2.01
CA PHE A 125 -1.24 -0.02 1.11
C PHE A 125 0.21 0.27 1.47
N THR A 126 1.07 -0.73 1.26
CA THR A 126 2.49 -0.68 1.61
C THR A 126 3.41 -0.68 0.41
N ASP A 127 3.05 -1.41 -0.65
CA ASP A 127 3.88 -1.59 -1.83
C ASP A 127 3.06 -1.65 -3.11
N ILE A 128 3.63 -1.15 -4.20
CA ILE A 128 3.08 -1.34 -5.54
C ILE A 128 4.18 -1.69 -6.52
N ALA A 129 3.99 -2.75 -7.33
CA ALA A 129 4.83 -3.04 -8.48
C ALA A 129 4.16 -2.57 -9.78
N VAL A 130 4.92 -1.92 -10.65
CA VAL A 130 4.46 -1.41 -11.95
C VAL A 130 5.40 -1.86 -13.06
N VAL A 131 4.83 -2.37 -14.14
CA VAL A 131 5.54 -2.82 -15.34
C VAL A 131 4.82 -2.33 -16.60
N GLY A 132 5.56 -2.03 -17.67
CA GLY A 132 4.94 -1.59 -18.93
C GLY A 132 5.84 -1.75 -20.13
N ALA A 133 5.23 -2.12 -21.28
CA ALA A 133 5.86 -2.17 -22.57
C ALA A 133 4.81 -2.14 -23.69
N ARG A 134 5.23 -1.96 -24.93
CA ARG A 134 4.36 -2.17 -26.10
C ARG A 134 3.93 -3.64 -26.19
N ARG A 135 2.78 -3.87 -26.79
CA ARG A 135 2.24 -5.21 -27.01
C ARG A 135 3.26 -6.11 -27.73
N GLY A 136 3.48 -7.30 -27.19
CA GLY A 136 4.43 -8.27 -27.74
C GLY A 136 5.89 -7.95 -27.47
N GLU A 137 6.21 -6.84 -26.82
CA GLU A 137 7.59 -6.49 -26.44
C GLU A 137 7.89 -6.84 -24.98
N VAL A 138 9.15 -7.13 -24.72
CA VAL A 138 9.68 -7.21 -23.35
C VAL A 138 9.87 -5.80 -22.78
N ASN A 139 9.79 -5.67 -21.46
CA ASN A 139 9.99 -4.38 -20.78
C ASN A 139 11.47 -3.99 -20.83
N LYS A 140 11.84 -3.08 -21.72
CA LYS A 140 13.22 -2.59 -21.87
C LYS A 140 13.53 -1.37 -21.03
N GLN A 141 12.49 -0.65 -20.60
CA GLN A 141 12.60 0.59 -19.84
C GLN A 141 11.76 0.51 -18.57
N ILE A 142 12.16 1.28 -17.57
CA ILE A 142 11.37 1.47 -16.35
C ILE A 142 10.10 2.24 -16.69
N THR A 143 8.97 1.70 -16.28
CA THR A 143 7.66 2.37 -16.36
C THR A 143 7.31 2.90 -14.98
N SER A 144 7.24 4.23 -14.86
CA SER A 144 6.90 4.93 -13.62
C SER A 144 5.42 5.31 -13.60
N PRO A 145 4.76 5.32 -12.42
CA PRO A 145 3.41 5.86 -12.29
C PRO A 145 3.33 7.31 -12.79
N CYS A 146 2.29 7.63 -13.55
CA CYS A 146 2.04 9.01 -13.98
C CYS A 146 1.64 9.89 -12.78
N GLY A 147 1.66 11.22 -12.96
CA GLY A 147 1.35 12.17 -11.88
C GLY A 147 -0.01 11.96 -11.22
N VAL A 148 -1.04 11.62 -12.02
CA VAL A 148 -2.39 11.31 -11.49
C VAL A 148 -2.38 10.05 -10.63
N CYS A 149 -1.63 9.01 -11.05
CA CYS A 149 -1.50 7.78 -10.27
C CYS A 149 -0.72 7.99 -8.98
N ARG A 150 0.35 8.81 -9.02
CA ARG A 150 1.11 9.14 -7.79
C ARG A 150 0.22 9.84 -6.78
N GLN A 151 -0.58 10.82 -7.21
CA GLN A 151 -1.51 11.51 -6.33
C GLN A 151 -2.59 10.58 -5.77
N ALA A 152 -3.18 9.71 -6.60
CA ALA A 152 -4.18 8.75 -6.16
C ALA A 152 -3.61 7.72 -5.16
N LEU A 153 -2.39 7.25 -5.38
CA LEU A 153 -1.71 6.31 -4.48
C LEU A 153 -1.27 6.98 -3.18
N PHE A 154 -0.88 8.27 -3.23
CA PHE A 154 -0.47 9.05 -2.06
C PHE A 154 -1.59 9.16 -1.03
N GLU A 155 -2.85 9.24 -1.45
CA GLU A 155 -4.03 9.32 -0.59
C GLU A 155 -4.14 8.13 0.39
N PHE A 156 -3.81 6.92 -0.09
CA PHE A 156 -4.03 5.67 0.63
C PHE A 156 -2.74 5.02 1.16
N GLY A 157 -1.61 5.29 0.54
CA GLY A 157 -0.31 4.73 0.93
C GLY A 157 0.61 5.72 1.63
N GLY A 158 0.28 7.01 1.54
CA GLY A 158 1.10 8.08 2.10
C GLY A 158 2.50 8.18 1.48
N PRO A 159 3.40 8.96 2.12
CA PRO A 159 4.76 9.20 1.63
C PRO A 159 5.64 7.94 1.63
N GLU A 160 5.36 6.98 2.51
CA GLU A 160 6.16 5.77 2.72
C GLU A 160 5.81 4.62 1.76
N LEU A 161 4.75 4.75 0.95
CA LEU A 161 4.38 3.73 -0.03
C LEU A 161 5.59 3.40 -0.92
N ASN A 162 6.01 2.14 -0.91
CA ASN A 162 7.12 1.66 -1.73
C ASN A 162 6.65 1.40 -3.17
N VAL A 163 7.28 2.05 -4.14
CA VAL A 163 6.95 1.91 -5.56
C VAL A 163 8.07 1.16 -6.27
N ILE A 164 7.79 -0.07 -6.67
CA ILE A 164 8.68 -0.96 -7.41
C ILE A 164 8.40 -0.78 -8.90
N MET A 165 9.34 -0.23 -9.62
CA MET A 165 9.25 -0.02 -11.06
C MET A 165 10.18 -1.02 -11.76
N ALA A 166 9.59 -1.97 -12.50
CA ALA A 166 10.33 -3.14 -12.96
C ALA A 166 10.32 -3.32 -14.48
N LYS A 167 11.43 -3.87 -14.99
CA LYS A 167 11.52 -4.46 -16.33
C LYS A 167 11.32 -5.97 -16.25
N SER A 168 11.86 -6.60 -15.21
CA SER A 168 11.72 -8.03 -14.91
C SER A 168 11.77 -8.25 -13.39
N PRO A 169 11.50 -9.47 -12.89
CA PRO A 169 11.66 -9.77 -11.47
C PRO A 169 13.09 -9.53 -10.94
N ASP A 170 14.09 -9.57 -11.82
CA ASP A 170 15.50 -9.42 -11.45
C ASP A 170 16.09 -8.04 -11.84
N ASP A 171 15.32 -7.19 -12.54
CA ASP A 171 15.75 -5.84 -12.97
C ASP A 171 14.64 -4.82 -12.63
N PHE A 172 14.79 -4.17 -11.48
CA PHE A 172 13.84 -3.19 -10.96
C PHE A 172 14.55 -2.13 -10.12
N ILE A 173 13.86 -1.00 -9.92
CA ILE A 173 14.24 0.04 -8.97
C ILE A 173 13.08 0.30 -8.01
N GLU A 174 13.41 0.80 -6.83
CA GLU A 174 12.44 1.16 -5.80
C GLU A 174 12.58 2.64 -5.44
N ARG A 175 11.46 3.28 -5.18
CA ARG A 175 11.38 4.65 -4.64
C ARG A 175 10.22 4.73 -3.68
N SER A 176 10.35 5.54 -2.64
CA SER A 176 9.19 5.93 -1.85
C SER A 176 8.26 6.84 -2.64
N MET A 177 7.01 6.91 -2.23
CA MET A 177 6.07 7.85 -2.85
C MET A 177 6.49 9.30 -2.61
N ASP A 178 7.14 9.63 -1.49
CA ASP A 178 7.70 10.96 -1.23
C ASP A 178 8.81 11.35 -2.23
N GLU A 179 9.66 10.40 -2.63
CA GLU A 179 10.65 10.63 -3.69
C GLU A 179 10.00 10.87 -5.06
N LEU A 180 8.84 10.25 -5.33
CA LEU A 180 8.14 10.36 -6.63
C LEU A 180 7.13 11.51 -6.69
N LEU A 181 6.66 11.99 -5.54
CA LEU A 181 5.71 13.10 -5.38
C LEU A 181 6.15 14.01 -4.22
N PRO A 182 7.28 14.70 -4.35
CA PRO A 182 7.75 15.62 -3.30
C PRO A 182 6.69 16.67 -2.98
N PHE A 183 6.48 16.94 -1.68
CA PHE A 183 5.43 17.86 -1.21
C PHE A 183 4.01 17.44 -1.65
N GLY A 184 3.74 16.13 -1.73
CA GLY A 184 2.43 15.60 -2.12
C GLY A 184 1.31 16.15 -1.22
N PHE A 185 0.19 16.51 -1.84
CA PHE A 185 -1.00 16.96 -1.13
C PHE A 185 -1.82 15.73 -0.70
N GLY A 186 -2.10 15.61 0.60
CA GLY A 186 -2.77 14.42 1.13
C GLY A 186 -3.71 14.75 2.30
N PRO A 187 -4.29 13.72 2.95
CA PRO A 187 -5.28 13.86 4.01
C PRO A 187 -4.84 14.79 5.14
N SER A 188 -3.57 14.76 5.52
CA SER A 188 -3.00 15.63 6.55
C SER A 188 -3.09 17.13 6.23
N ASN A 189 -3.11 17.50 4.95
CA ASN A 189 -3.24 18.88 4.52
C ASN A 189 -4.68 19.41 4.63
N VAL A 190 -5.67 18.53 4.52
CA VAL A 190 -7.10 18.88 4.53
C VAL A 190 -7.69 18.78 5.93
N ALA A 191 -7.35 17.73 6.65
CA ALA A 191 -7.95 17.43 7.95
C ALA A 191 -7.48 18.40 9.06
N GLY A 192 -6.44 19.20 8.83
CA GLY A 192 -5.79 19.95 9.90
C GLY A 192 -5.32 18.96 10.98
N ASN A 193 -5.70 19.18 12.25
CA ASN A 193 -5.44 18.22 13.35
C ASN A 193 -6.59 17.20 13.56
N LYS A 194 -7.55 17.11 12.63
CA LYS A 194 -8.59 16.07 12.69
C LYS A 194 -8.10 14.88 11.88
N ALA A 195 -7.85 13.75 12.57
CA ALA A 195 -7.69 12.47 11.90
C ALA A 195 -8.94 12.20 11.04
N VAL A 196 -8.73 11.72 9.83
CA VAL A 196 -9.84 11.21 9.02
C VAL A 196 -10.32 9.96 9.75
N GLU A 197 -11.52 10.08 10.35
CA GLU A 197 -12.18 8.93 11.00
C GLU A 197 -12.61 7.97 9.87
N ASP A 198 -12.01 6.79 9.83
CA ASP A 198 -12.45 5.64 9.05
C ASP A 198 -13.48 4.82 9.85
#